data_4b2dce4c1d76c7a1e6213ea6d5509d7e
#
_entry.id   4b2dce4c1d76c7a1e6213ea6d5509d7e
#
_cell.length_a   1.000
_cell.length_b   1.000
_cell.length_c   1.000
_cell.angle_alpha   90.00
_cell.angle_beta   90.00
_cell.angle_gamma   90.00
#
_symmetry.space_group_name_H-M   'P 1'
#
loop_
_entity.id
_entity.type
_entity.pdbx_description
1 polymer ?
#
loop_
_entity_poly.entity_id
_entity_poly.type
_entity_poly.pdbx_seq_one_letter_code
_entity_poly.pdbx_strand_id
1 'polypeptide(L)'
;KLGGKLYVNPDGHEWKRAKWSAPVRKYWKLSEKLMVKHADFLVCDSLGIESYIKEDYKKYNPKTTFIAYGAETSASTLKDDDEKVLNWYGKFNIKPKNYYLIVGRFVPENNFEVMIKEFMKSKTKKDLVIITGYEGVGLYDELKEKTHFDEDKRIKFVGTVYDQQLLKKIREDAYGYLHGHSVGGTNPSLLEALGRT
;
A
#
# COMPACT_ATOMS: atom_id res chain seq x y z
N LYS A 1 25.28 24.82 -4.26
CA LYS A 1 25.68 23.43 -4.52
C LYS A 1 27.17 23.31 -4.25
N LEU A 2 27.56 22.42 -3.37
CA LEU A 2 28.97 22.12 -3.02
C LEU A 2 29.63 21.19 -4.07
N GLY A 3 29.38 21.42 -5.38
CA GLY A 3 29.96 20.63 -6.47
C GLY A 3 29.31 19.25 -6.75
N GLY A 4 28.39 18.79 -5.90
CA GLY A 4 27.68 17.51 -6.08
C GLY A 4 26.47 17.62 -7.00
N LYS A 5 26.05 16.49 -7.59
CA LYS A 5 24.78 16.36 -8.32
C LYS A 5 23.69 15.86 -7.37
N LEU A 6 22.49 16.43 -7.47
CA LEU A 6 21.32 16.07 -6.67
C LEU A 6 20.34 15.24 -7.50
N TYR A 7 20.23 13.95 -7.19
CA TYR A 7 19.24 13.03 -7.74
C TYR A 7 18.15 12.82 -6.68
N VAL A 8 16.88 12.95 -7.07
CA VAL A 8 15.76 12.87 -6.12
C VAL A 8 14.66 11.99 -6.70
N ASN A 9 14.12 11.10 -5.86
CA ASN A 9 12.83 10.47 -6.13
C ASN A 9 11.73 11.39 -5.55
N PRO A 10 10.81 11.92 -6.38
CA PRO A 10 9.76 12.83 -5.94
C PRO A 10 8.66 12.17 -5.09
N ASP A 11 8.57 10.82 -5.02
CA ASP A 11 7.47 10.03 -4.43
C ASP A 11 6.08 10.47 -4.94
N GLY A 12 5.87 11.75 -5.02
CA GLY A 12 4.74 12.42 -5.64
C GLY A 12 3.52 12.62 -4.76
N HIS A 13 2.87 13.77 -4.95
CA HIS A 13 1.57 14.11 -4.37
C HIS A 13 1.47 14.08 -2.83
N GLU A 14 2.57 14.19 -2.06
CA GLU A 14 2.50 14.18 -0.58
C GLU A 14 1.52 15.26 -0.07
N TRP A 15 1.42 16.39 -0.75
CA TRP A 15 0.49 17.46 -0.43
C TRP A 15 -0.99 17.11 -0.62
N LYS A 16 -1.32 16.02 -1.32
CA LYS A 16 -2.71 15.52 -1.49
C LYS A 16 -3.16 14.64 -0.33
N ARG A 17 -2.26 14.18 0.53
CA ARG A 17 -2.62 13.25 1.60
C ARG A 17 -3.57 13.88 2.61
N ALA A 18 -4.63 13.12 2.97
CA ALA A 18 -5.70 13.57 3.86
C ALA A 18 -5.22 13.91 5.28
N LYS A 19 -4.14 13.27 5.75
CA LYS A 19 -3.56 13.50 7.07
C LYS A 19 -3.03 14.93 7.31
N TRP A 20 -2.80 15.69 6.24
CA TRP A 20 -2.21 17.02 6.36
C TRP A 20 -3.25 18.14 6.41
N SER A 21 -3.09 19.09 7.35
CA SER A 21 -3.86 20.32 7.39
C SER A 21 -3.55 21.23 6.17
N ALA A 22 -4.43 22.19 5.88
CA ALA A 22 -4.27 23.07 4.72
C ALA A 22 -2.94 23.85 4.69
N PRO A 23 -2.41 24.42 5.82
CA PRO A 23 -1.09 25.05 5.82
C PRO A 23 0.04 24.06 5.50
N VAL A 24 -0.03 22.85 6.03
CA VAL A 24 1.00 21.79 5.80
C VAL A 24 0.97 21.33 4.34
N ARG A 25 -0.21 21.22 3.72
CA ARG A 25 -0.32 20.91 2.29
C ARG A 25 0.32 21.99 1.42
N LYS A 26 0.15 23.27 1.75
CA LYS A 26 0.82 24.38 1.06
C LYS A 26 2.35 24.27 1.21
N TYR A 27 2.83 23.94 2.39
CA TYR A 27 4.26 23.72 2.64
C TYR A 27 4.80 22.59 1.77
N TRP A 28 4.12 21.43 1.74
CA TRP A 28 4.52 20.30 0.90
C TRP A 28 4.53 20.64 -0.58
N LYS A 29 3.53 21.39 -1.08
CA LYS A 29 3.50 21.83 -2.49
C LYS A 29 4.64 22.81 -2.82
N LEU A 30 4.99 23.70 -1.88
CA LEU A 30 6.15 24.58 -2.02
C LEU A 30 7.46 23.78 -2.02
N SER A 31 7.60 22.81 -1.11
CA SER A 31 8.78 21.95 -1.00
C SER A 31 8.98 21.12 -2.28
N GLU A 32 7.92 20.53 -2.83
CA GLU A 32 7.93 19.83 -4.11
C GLU A 32 8.41 20.74 -5.25
N LYS A 33 7.88 21.97 -5.31
CA LYS A 33 8.31 22.97 -6.30
C LYS A 33 9.80 23.30 -6.18
N LEU A 34 10.31 23.50 -4.94
CA LEU A 34 11.73 23.80 -4.71
C LEU A 34 12.62 22.59 -5.07
N MET A 35 12.18 21.39 -4.71
CA MET A 35 12.86 20.15 -5.08
C MET A 35 13.00 20.04 -6.60
N VAL A 36 11.90 20.15 -7.35
CA VAL A 36 11.90 20.07 -8.82
C VAL A 36 12.80 21.15 -9.44
N LYS A 37 12.74 22.38 -8.91
CA LYS A 37 13.55 23.51 -9.42
C LYS A 37 15.06 23.28 -9.23
N HIS A 38 15.47 22.60 -8.17
CA HIS A 38 16.87 22.54 -7.76
C HIS A 38 17.52 21.14 -7.92
N ALA A 39 16.73 20.10 -8.17
CA ALA A 39 17.26 18.78 -8.51
C ALA A 39 18.02 18.84 -9.86
N ASP A 40 19.12 18.13 -9.94
CA ASP A 40 19.82 17.94 -11.21
C ASP A 40 19.13 16.86 -12.06
N PHE A 41 18.47 15.91 -11.38
CA PHE A 41 17.74 14.81 -12.02
C PHE A 41 16.66 14.25 -11.09
N LEU A 42 15.49 13.95 -11.63
CA LEU A 42 14.39 13.31 -10.92
C LEU A 42 14.19 11.89 -11.40
N VAL A 43 14.26 10.94 -10.48
CA VAL A 43 14.03 9.52 -10.75
C VAL A 43 12.63 9.17 -10.26
N CYS A 44 11.69 9.05 -11.21
CA CYS A 44 10.29 8.78 -10.90
C CYS A 44 10.04 7.26 -10.87
N ASP A 45 9.25 6.81 -9.92
CA ASP A 45 8.89 5.38 -9.74
C ASP A 45 7.65 4.96 -10.54
N SER A 46 6.96 5.92 -11.16
CA SER A 46 5.84 5.66 -12.06
C SER A 46 5.81 6.65 -13.23
N LEU A 47 5.29 6.20 -14.37
CA LEU A 47 5.06 7.04 -15.54
C LEU A 47 4.07 8.17 -15.24
N GLY A 48 3.09 7.92 -14.36
CA GLY A 48 2.13 8.93 -13.93
C GLY A 48 2.79 10.08 -13.16
N ILE A 49 3.72 9.77 -12.25
CA ILE A 49 4.51 10.80 -11.53
C ILE A 49 5.44 11.53 -12.49
N GLU A 50 6.08 10.82 -13.41
CA GLU A 50 6.95 11.46 -14.40
C GLU A 50 6.18 12.46 -15.27
N SER A 51 5.01 12.06 -15.81
CA SER A 51 4.13 12.94 -16.60
C SER A 51 3.67 14.16 -15.79
N TYR A 52 3.22 13.92 -14.56
CA TYR A 52 2.82 14.99 -13.64
C TYR A 52 3.95 16.02 -13.43
N ILE A 53 5.17 15.55 -13.16
CA ILE A 53 6.33 16.46 -12.97
C ILE A 53 6.65 17.25 -14.24
N LYS A 54 6.63 16.59 -15.40
CA LYS A 54 6.87 17.26 -16.69
C LYS A 54 5.82 18.31 -17.04
N GLU A 55 4.55 18.04 -16.72
CA GLU A 55 3.43 18.93 -17.04
C GLU A 55 3.30 20.09 -16.06
N ASP A 56 3.18 19.80 -14.75
CA ASP A 56 2.95 20.82 -13.72
C ASP A 56 4.16 21.76 -13.52
N TYR A 57 5.35 21.22 -13.78
CA TYR A 57 6.62 21.96 -13.58
C TYR A 57 7.40 22.25 -14.85
N LYS A 58 6.73 22.19 -16.03
CA LYS A 58 7.34 22.44 -17.35
C LYS A 58 8.21 23.68 -17.44
N LYS A 59 7.87 24.75 -16.69
CA LYS A 59 8.65 26.00 -16.65
C LYS A 59 10.06 25.86 -16.09
N TYR A 60 10.35 24.78 -15.36
CA TYR A 60 11.69 24.50 -14.80
C TYR A 60 12.47 23.54 -15.69
N ASN A 61 11.86 23.03 -16.76
CA ASN A 61 12.43 22.03 -17.67
C ASN A 61 13.11 20.85 -16.91
N PRO A 62 12.38 20.16 -16.02
CA PRO A 62 12.97 19.14 -15.16
C PRO A 62 13.52 17.99 -15.98
N LYS A 63 14.74 17.54 -15.65
CA LYS A 63 15.31 16.30 -16.17
C LYS A 63 14.75 15.14 -15.38
N THR A 64 14.09 14.22 -16.06
CA THR A 64 13.42 13.08 -15.41
C THR A 64 13.81 11.76 -16.08
N THR A 65 13.68 10.69 -15.34
CA THR A 65 13.66 9.32 -15.86
C THR A 65 12.68 8.48 -15.04
N PHE A 66 12.14 7.45 -15.66
CA PHE A 66 11.34 6.44 -15.02
C PHE A 66 12.20 5.21 -14.70
N ILE A 67 12.21 4.81 -13.43
CA ILE A 67 12.78 3.54 -12.98
C ILE A 67 11.72 2.84 -12.14
N ALA A 68 11.15 1.77 -12.69
CA ALA A 68 10.13 1.00 -12.00
C ALA A 68 10.70 0.32 -10.75
N TYR A 69 9.88 0.23 -9.69
CA TYR A 69 10.16 -0.71 -8.61
C TYR A 69 10.09 -2.14 -9.14
N GLY A 70 11.02 -2.97 -8.68
CA GLY A 70 10.94 -4.41 -8.84
C GLY A 70 10.13 -5.06 -7.72
N ALA A 71 9.73 -6.30 -7.93
CA ALA A 71 9.24 -7.19 -6.88
C ALA A 71 10.09 -8.46 -6.85
N GLU A 72 10.27 -9.01 -5.65
CA GLU A 72 10.88 -10.31 -5.52
C GLU A 72 9.87 -11.38 -5.92
N THR A 73 10.22 -12.20 -6.92
CA THR A 73 9.34 -13.25 -7.47
C THR A 73 9.62 -14.64 -6.90
N SER A 74 10.66 -14.79 -6.05
CA SER A 74 10.98 -16.09 -5.43
C SER A 74 9.84 -16.52 -4.48
N ALA A 75 9.44 -17.78 -4.57
CA ALA A 75 8.44 -18.36 -3.68
C ALA A 75 8.87 -18.30 -2.21
N SER A 76 7.91 -18.44 -1.30
CA SER A 76 8.20 -18.62 0.12
C SER A 76 9.03 -19.89 0.32
N THR A 77 9.96 -19.84 1.25
CA THR A 77 10.71 -21.04 1.68
C THR A 77 9.90 -21.93 2.62
N LEU A 78 8.79 -21.41 3.19
CA LEU A 78 7.92 -22.15 4.07
C LEU A 78 6.98 -23.05 3.26
N LYS A 79 6.80 -24.29 3.75
CA LYS A 79 5.88 -25.27 3.19
C LYS A 79 4.52 -25.21 3.87
N ASP A 80 3.51 -25.86 3.30
CA ASP A 80 2.15 -25.89 3.83
C ASP A 80 2.06 -26.54 5.23
N ASP A 81 2.95 -27.48 5.53
CA ASP A 81 3.05 -28.21 6.80
C ASP A 81 4.00 -27.54 7.81
N ASP A 82 4.61 -26.41 7.48
CA ASP A 82 5.46 -25.68 8.41
C ASP A 82 4.65 -25.20 9.63
N GLU A 83 5.18 -25.41 10.82
CA GLU A 83 4.53 -25.07 12.07
C GLU A 83 4.12 -23.61 12.15
N LYS A 84 4.94 -22.69 11.65
CA LYS A 84 4.62 -21.26 11.60
C LYS A 84 3.38 -20.98 10.75
N VAL A 85 3.27 -21.67 9.61
CA VAL A 85 2.15 -21.55 8.67
C VAL A 85 0.88 -22.09 9.32
N LEU A 86 0.93 -23.30 9.84
CA LEU A 86 -0.20 -23.95 10.51
C LEU A 86 -0.70 -23.14 11.72
N ASN A 87 0.23 -22.66 12.55
CA ASN A 87 -0.10 -21.85 13.73
C ASN A 87 -0.76 -20.52 13.33
N TRP A 88 -0.28 -19.85 12.28
CA TRP A 88 -0.88 -18.58 11.83
C TRP A 88 -2.29 -18.81 11.29
N TYR A 89 -2.51 -19.78 10.42
CA TYR A 89 -3.82 -20.12 9.89
C TYR A 89 -4.79 -20.59 10.97
N GLY A 90 -4.32 -21.42 11.91
CA GLY A 90 -5.09 -21.91 13.04
C GLY A 90 -5.52 -20.78 13.99
N LYS A 91 -4.58 -19.85 14.33
CA LYS A 91 -4.85 -18.71 15.21
C LYS A 91 -6.01 -17.86 14.73
N PHE A 92 -6.11 -17.61 13.43
CA PHE A 92 -7.13 -16.73 12.84
C PHE A 92 -8.30 -17.50 12.21
N ASN A 93 -8.30 -18.84 12.30
CA ASN A 93 -9.29 -19.69 11.64
C ASN A 93 -9.45 -19.36 10.15
N ILE A 94 -8.34 -19.26 9.43
CA ILE A 94 -8.26 -18.97 8.00
C ILE A 94 -7.91 -20.26 7.25
N LYS A 95 -8.47 -20.45 6.07
CA LYS A 95 -8.14 -21.58 5.20
C LYS A 95 -7.35 -21.10 3.98
N PRO A 96 -6.20 -21.72 3.64
CA PRO A 96 -5.46 -21.41 2.41
C PRO A 96 -6.38 -21.45 1.18
N LYS A 97 -6.12 -20.58 0.20
CA LYS A 97 -6.89 -20.42 -1.05
C LYS A 97 -8.36 -20.01 -0.86
N ASN A 98 -8.80 -19.72 0.37
CA ASN A 98 -10.18 -19.36 0.68
C ASN A 98 -10.35 -17.96 1.27
N TYR A 99 -9.48 -17.02 0.92
CA TYR A 99 -9.57 -15.63 1.37
C TYR A 99 -9.07 -14.64 0.32
N TYR A 100 -9.65 -13.44 0.35
CA TYR A 100 -9.08 -12.26 -0.26
C TYR A 100 -8.14 -11.58 0.72
N LEU A 101 -7.07 -10.99 0.22
CA LEU A 101 -6.02 -10.41 1.04
C LEU A 101 -5.87 -8.90 0.79
N ILE A 102 -5.75 -8.14 1.85
CA ILE A 102 -5.30 -6.74 1.83
C ILE A 102 -4.03 -6.66 2.69
N VAL A 103 -2.96 -6.06 2.16
CA VAL A 103 -1.73 -5.76 2.90
C VAL A 103 -1.39 -4.28 2.71
N GLY A 104 -1.31 -3.53 3.79
CA GLY A 104 -0.96 -2.11 3.69
C GLY A 104 -1.02 -1.38 5.02
N ARG A 105 -0.57 -0.13 5.02
CA ARG A 105 -0.73 0.76 6.17
C ARG A 105 -2.19 1.14 6.37
N PHE A 106 -2.62 1.24 7.61
CA PHE A 106 -3.99 1.63 7.95
C PHE A 106 -4.13 3.17 7.90
N VAL A 107 -4.30 3.68 6.70
CA VAL A 107 -4.41 5.12 6.40
C VAL A 107 -5.56 5.37 5.42
N PRO A 108 -6.19 6.56 5.45
CA PRO A 108 -7.34 6.87 4.59
C PRO A 108 -7.08 6.66 3.10
N GLU A 109 -5.87 6.95 2.63
CA GLU A 109 -5.47 6.82 1.22
C GLU A 109 -5.50 5.38 0.69
N ASN A 110 -5.55 4.38 1.58
CA ASN A 110 -5.68 2.98 1.21
C ASN A 110 -7.14 2.50 1.11
N ASN A 111 -8.12 3.38 1.32
CA ASN A 111 -9.55 3.17 1.05
C ASN A 111 -10.14 1.88 1.67
N PHE A 112 -9.74 1.55 2.91
CA PHE A 112 -10.25 0.37 3.62
C PHE A 112 -11.78 0.39 3.75
N GLU A 113 -12.38 1.55 3.99
CA GLU A 113 -13.83 1.69 4.12
C GLU A 113 -14.57 1.20 2.88
N VAL A 114 -14.10 1.62 1.70
CA VAL A 114 -14.71 1.22 0.42
C VAL A 114 -14.56 -0.28 0.18
N MET A 115 -13.33 -0.81 0.38
CA MET A 115 -13.07 -2.23 0.17
C MET A 115 -13.90 -3.12 1.11
N ILE A 116 -14.02 -2.74 2.36
CA ILE A 116 -14.81 -3.48 3.37
C ILE A 116 -16.31 -3.40 3.04
N LYS A 117 -16.85 -2.21 2.75
CA LYS A 117 -18.27 -2.05 2.39
C LYS A 117 -18.65 -2.85 1.15
N GLU A 118 -17.81 -2.84 0.12
CA GLU A 118 -18.09 -3.61 -1.09
C GLU A 118 -17.92 -5.12 -0.88
N PHE A 119 -16.94 -5.52 -0.06
CA PHE A 119 -16.81 -6.93 0.33
C PHE A 119 -18.03 -7.44 1.09
N MET A 120 -18.54 -6.68 2.06
CA MET A 120 -19.75 -7.05 2.84
C MET A 120 -20.98 -7.26 1.95
N LYS A 121 -21.13 -6.48 0.88
CA LYS A 121 -22.22 -6.65 -0.11
C LYS A 121 -22.05 -7.91 -0.95
N SER A 122 -20.85 -8.46 -1.03
CA SER A 122 -20.58 -9.62 -1.85
C SER A 122 -21.22 -10.88 -1.27
N LYS A 123 -21.62 -11.82 -2.16
CA LYS A 123 -22.15 -13.13 -1.78
C LYS A 123 -21.06 -14.20 -1.60
N THR A 124 -19.79 -13.80 -1.60
CA THR A 124 -18.67 -14.73 -1.42
C THR A 124 -18.72 -15.38 -0.05
N LYS A 125 -18.32 -16.66 0.01
CA LYS A 125 -18.15 -17.40 1.27
C LYS A 125 -16.69 -17.37 1.76
N LYS A 126 -15.81 -16.67 1.02
CA LYS A 126 -14.40 -16.54 1.36
C LYS A 126 -14.21 -15.44 2.39
N ASP A 127 -13.14 -15.54 3.16
CA ASP A 127 -12.77 -14.50 4.12
C ASP A 127 -12.14 -13.28 3.44
N LEU A 128 -12.15 -12.14 4.13
CA LEU A 128 -11.35 -10.96 3.85
C LEU A 128 -10.29 -10.84 4.96
N VAL A 129 -9.05 -11.14 4.61
CA VAL A 129 -7.92 -11.06 5.54
C VAL A 129 -7.20 -9.74 5.35
N ILE A 130 -7.04 -8.97 6.43
CA ILE A 130 -6.47 -7.63 6.42
C ILE A 130 -5.22 -7.62 7.30
N ILE A 131 -4.05 -7.54 6.64
CA ILE A 131 -2.75 -7.42 7.30
C ILE A 131 -2.39 -5.93 7.38
N THR A 132 -2.51 -5.36 8.58
CA THR A 132 -2.21 -3.95 8.87
C THR A 132 -2.01 -3.75 10.37
N GLY A 133 -1.25 -2.72 10.74
CA GLY A 133 -1.20 -2.26 12.13
C GLY A 133 -2.40 -1.34 12.39
N TYR A 134 -3.39 -1.83 13.08
CA TYR A 134 -4.65 -1.11 13.36
C TYR A 134 -4.86 -0.77 14.82
N GLU A 135 -4.17 -1.45 15.74
CA GLU A 135 -4.32 -1.27 17.18
C GLU A 135 -3.94 0.14 17.60
N GLY A 136 -4.82 0.82 18.35
CA GLY A 136 -4.63 2.18 18.82
C GLY A 136 -4.75 3.26 17.72
N VAL A 137 -5.24 2.92 16.55
CA VAL A 137 -5.46 3.86 15.44
C VAL A 137 -6.92 4.24 15.40
N GLY A 138 -7.26 5.52 15.65
CA GLY A 138 -8.64 6.01 15.69
C GLY A 138 -9.45 5.72 14.41
N LEU A 139 -8.80 5.60 13.27
CA LEU A 139 -9.43 5.19 12.01
C LEU A 139 -10.11 3.81 12.10
N TYR A 140 -9.61 2.89 12.96
CA TYR A 140 -10.22 1.59 13.15
C TYR A 140 -11.61 1.71 13.81
N ASP A 141 -11.71 2.50 14.87
CA ASP A 141 -12.95 2.72 15.59
C ASP A 141 -13.96 3.46 14.71
N GLU A 142 -13.52 4.49 13.98
CA GLU A 142 -14.36 5.18 12.99
C GLU A 142 -14.89 4.23 11.91
N LEU A 143 -14.04 3.34 11.41
CA LEU A 143 -14.40 2.36 10.38
C LEU A 143 -15.41 1.36 10.91
N LYS A 144 -15.22 0.89 12.15
CA LYS A 144 -16.14 -0.01 12.83
C LYS A 144 -17.53 0.64 13.01
N GLU A 145 -17.58 1.87 13.51
CA GLU A 145 -18.84 2.63 13.68
C GLU A 145 -19.57 2.85 12.34
N LYS A 146 -18.83 3.14 11.27
CA LYS A 146 -19.42 3.44 9.95
C LYS A 146 -19.90 2.21 9.19
N THR A 147 -19.31 1.06 9.42
CA THR A 147 -19.52 -0.11 8.55
C THR A 147 -20.09 -1.30 9.29
N HIS A 148 -19.93 -1.38 10.60
CA HIS A 148 -20.27 -2.56 11.42
C HIS A 148 -19.60 -3.83 10.91
N PHE A 149 -18.37 -3.73 10.39
CA PHE A 149 -17.65 -4.85 9.78
C PHE A 149 -17.36 -6.00 10.76
N ASP A 150 -17.35 -5.71 12.06
CA ASP A 150 -17.14 -6.70 13.12
C ASP A 150 -18.31 -7.69 13.28
N GLU A 151 -19.47 -7.38 12.71
CA GLU A 151 -20.62 -8.30 12.61
C GLU A 151 -20.45 -9.32 11.49
N ASP A 152 -19.60 -9.04 10.48
CA ASP A 152 -19.30 -9.97 9.38
C ASP A 152 -18.11 -10.85 9.73
N LYS A 153 -18.38 -12.09 10.15
CA LYS A 153 -17.37 -13.07 10.57
C LYS A 153 -16.32 -13.41 9.50
N ARG A 154 -16.56 -13.03 8.24
CA ARG A 154 -15.62 -13.23 7.13
C ARG A 154 -14.48 -12.20 7.17
N ILE A 155 -14.65 -11.04 7.85
CA ILE A 155 -13.65 -9.97 7.90
C ILE A 155 -12.72 -10.20 9.08
N LYS A 156 -11.42 -10.31 8.79
CA LYS A 156 -10.39 -10.69 9.77
C LYS A 156 -9.23 -9.71 9.73
N PHE A 157 -9.14 -8.85 10.75
CA PHE A 157 -7.96 -8.05 11.02
C PHE A 157 -6.95 -8.90 11.80
N VAL A 158 -5.81 -9.16 11.22
CA VAL A 158 -4.82 -10.12 11.76
C VAL A 158 -3.55 -9.45 12.30
N GLY A 159 -3.53 -8.12 12.33
CA GLY A 159 -2.34 -7.37 12.75
C GLY A 159 -1.25 -7.34 11.68
N THR A 160 -0.03 -6.99 12.09
CA THR A 160 1.13 -6.93 11.20
C THR A 160 1.88 -8.27 11.18
N VAL A 161 2.29 -8.71 10.00
CA VAL A 161 3.15 -9.89 9.82
C VAL A 161 4.56 -9.40 9.45
N TYR A 162 5.51 -9.57 10.36
CA TYR A 162 6.90 -9.13 10.17
C TYR A 162 7.79 -10.21 9.53
N ASP A 163 7.46 -11.50 9.71
CA ASP A 163 8.19 -12.60 9.06
C ASP A 163 7.91 -12.57 7.56
N GLN A 164 8.93 -12.21 6.78
CA GLN A 164 8.81 -12.03 5.33
C GLN A 164 8.47 -13.33 4.60
N GLN A 165 8.98 -14.48 5.10
CA GLN A 165 8.67 -15.77 4.47
C GLN A 165 7.22 -16.18 4.73
N LEU A 166 6.72 -15.91 5.93
CA LEU A 166 5.30 -16.13 6.25
C LEU A 166 4.40 -15.18 5.44
N LEU A 167 4.77 -13.90 5.32
CA LEU A 167 3.99 -12.94 4.53
C LEU A 167 3.96 -13.31 3.05
N LYS A 168 5.08 -13.82 2.51
CA LYS A 168 5.14 -14.39 1.15
C LYS A 168 4.15 -15.55 1.01
N LYS A 169 4.20 -16.51 1.94
CA LYS A 169 3.31 -17.68 1.94
C LYS A 169 1.83 -17.29 2.00
N ILE A 170 1.48 -16.30 2.84
CA ILE A 170 0.12 -15.79 2.95
C ILE A 170 -0.34 -15.15 1.61
N ARG A 171 0.54 -14.42 0.90
CA ARG A 171 0.22 -13.88 -0.43
C ARG A 171 0.03 -14.97 -1.47
N GLU A 172 0.88 -15.98 -1.49
CA GLU A 172 0.78 -17.13 -2.39
C GLU A 172 -0.51 -17.94 -2.19
N ASP A 173 -0.97 -18.02 -0.95
CA ASP A 173 -2.18 -18.74 -0.58
C ASP A 173 -3.45 -17.92 -0.62
N ALA A 174 -3.38 -16.65 -0.98
CA ALA A 174 -4.57 -15.84 -1.18
C ALA A 174 -5.33 -16.27 -2.44
N TYR A 175 -6.67 -16.22 -2.40
CA TYR A 175 -7.50 -16.39 -3.58
C TYR A 175 -7.42 -15.19 -4.50
N GLY A 176 -7.28 -14.01 -3.94
CA GLY A 176 -7.13 -12.76 -4.68
C GLY A 176 -6.63 -11.65 -3.76
N TYR A 177 -6.01 -10.63 -4.35
CA TYR A 177 -5.47 -9.48 -3.65
C TYR A 177 -6.32 -8.25 -3.95
N LEU A 178 -6.75 -7.54 -2.91
CA LEU A 178 -7.49 -6.27 -3.04
C LEU A 178 -6.56 -5.10 -2.76
N HIS A 179 -6.58 -4.10 -3.63
CA HIS A 179 -5.71 -2.94 -3.55
C HIS A 179 -6.49 -1.65 -3.68
N GLY A 180 -6.49 -0.83 -2.63
CA GLY A 180 -7.26 0.42 -2.57
C GLY A 180 -6.42 1.69 -2.61
N HIS A 181 -5.11 1.61 -2.81
CA HIS A 181 -4.23 2.78 -2.74
C HIS A 181 -4.55 3.82 -3.82
N SER A 182 -4.68 5.10 -3.42
CA SER A 182 -5.16 6.17 -4.31
C SER A 182 -4.21 7.37 -4.44
N VAL A 183 -3.14 7.49 -3.62
CA VAL A 183 -2.27 8.67 -3.57
C VAL A 183 -0.79 8.28 -3.54
N GLY A 184 -0.01 8.78 -4.50
CA GLY A 184 1.43 8.55 -4.60
C GLY A 184 1.84 7.83 -5.88
N GLY A 185 3.08 7.35 -5.93
CA GLY A 185 3.63 6.56 -7.02
C GLY A 185 3.24 5.09 -6.96
N THR A 186 4.12 4.24 -7.44
CA THR A 186 3.90 2.79 -7.43
C THR A 186 3.92 2.23 -6.02
N ASN A 187 2.90 1.44 -5.64
CA ASN A 187 2.83 0.83 -4.33
C ASN A 187 3.58 -0.52 -4.31
N PRO A 188 4.65 -0.67 -3.50
CA PRO A 188 5.44 -1.90 -3.44
C PRO A 188 4.61 -3.13 -3.05
N SER A 189 3.62 -2.98 -2.15
CA SER A 189 2.79 -4.12 -1.71
C SER A 189 1.94 -4.72 -2.84
N LEU A 190 1.51 -3.87 -3.80
CA LEU A 190 0.84 -4.35 -5.01
C LEU A 190 1.80 -5.15 -5.89
N LEU A 191 3.02 -4.64 -6.10
CA LEU A 191 4.01 -5.34 -6.91
C LEU A 191 4.40 -6.69 -6.30
N GLU A 192 4.56 -6.74 -4.97
CA GLU A 192 4.83 -7.98 -4.25
C GLU A 192 3.67 -8.98 -4.39
N ALA A 193 2.41 -8.52 -4.42
CA ALA A 193 1.27 -9.38 -4.67
C ALA A 193 1.25 -9.91 -6.11
N LEU A 194 1.49 -9.04 -7.10
CA LEU A 194 1.58 -9.43 -8.52
C LEU A 194 2.72 -10.41 -8.80
N GLY A 195 3.83 -10.30 -8.08
CA GLY A 195 4.94 -11.24 -8.18
C GLY A 195 4.66 -12.63 -7.59
N ARG A 196 3.45 -12.87 -7.04
CA ARG A 196 3.04 -14.14 -6.38
C ARG A 196 1.87 -14.85 -7.08
N THR A 197 1.41 -14.32 -8.22
CA THR A 197 0.33 -14.91 -9.02
C THR A 197 0.84 -15.95 -10.01
#